data_582a2f5689413e06f3da3074ef4c1ef4
#
_entry.id   582a2f5689413e06f3da3074ef4c1ef4
#
_cell.length_a   1.000
_cell.length_b   1.000
_cell.length_c   1.000
_cell.angle_alpha   90.00
_cell.angle_beta   90.00
_cell.angle_gamma   90.00
#
_symmetry.space_group_name_H-M   'P 1'
#
loop_
_entity.id
_entity.type
_entity.pdbx_description
1 polymer ?
#
loop_
_entity_poly.entity_id
_entity_poly.type
_entity_poly.pdbx_seq_one_letter_code
_entity_poly.pdbx_strand_id
1 'polypeptide(L)'
;YENRRKYLDDSPISVVAVLNNADMREEHDIAVERYEQRADELNIDIDVRENITSADLARVFESRNDLVHFIGHSDEQGLECADGFLSIESVSESNTQTFFLNACGSYHEGVGLVRKGSVAGGVTFEAVTDSQAAEVGTTFARLMVLGYSLERALDKARQQVMTPKDYAVVGDGTHVLTQSDAGIPPTHRLVDDGDGYTLKVDQLAPWNKGGEAGEQFDHQEHEYHLNAQHRSYNFSRAELLNAIDIFENPVVYDGTLHWPDELANLL
;
A
#
# COMPACT_ATOMS: atom_id res chain seq x y z
N TYR A 1 13.99 9.53 -10.98
CA TYR A 1 15.18 9.79 -10.14
C TYR A 1 15.25 11.26 -9.68
N GLU A 2 14.95 12.21 -10.55
CA GLU A 2 14.96 13.65 -10.20
C GLU A 2 13.84 13.99 -9.21
N ASN A 3 12.67 13.42 -9.38
CA ASN A 3 11.52 13.66 -8.50
C ASN A 3 11.78 13.18 -7.07
N ARG A 4 12.49 12.07 -6.86
CA ARG A 4 12.87 11.57 -5.53
C ARG A 4 13.73 12.56 -4.73
N ARG A 5 14.59 13.33 -5.38
CA ARG A 5 15.49 14.27 -4.69
C ARG A 5 14.79 15.43 -3.99
N LYS A 6 13.55 15.72 -4.39
CA LYS A 6 12.74 16.79 -3.79
C LYS A 6 12.29 16.51 -2.34
N TYR A 7 12.34 15.24 -1.90
CA TYR A 7 11.67 14.76 -0.70
C TYR A 7 12.59 14.19 0.38
N LEU A 8 13.86 14.48 0.31
CA LEU A 8 14.83 13.99 1.31
C LEU A 8 14.97 15.02 2.44
N ASP A 9 14.20 14.86 3.50
CA ASP A 9 14.38 15.56 4.77
C ASP A 9 13.83 14.75 5.95
N ASP A 10 14.04 15.28 7.18
CA ASP A 10 13.65 14.65 8.44
C ASP A 10 12.27 15.14 8.95
N SER A 11 11.43 15.71 8.09
CA SER A 11 10.07 16.11 8.46
C SER A 11 9.15 14.91 8.67
N PRO A 12 8.04 15.08 9.41
CA PRO A 12 7.00 14.04 9.49
C PRO A 12 6.54 13.61 8.12
N ILE A 13 6.19 12.33 7.97
CA ILE A 13 5.58 11.80 6.75
C ILE A 13 4.19 12.40 6.63
N SER A 14 3.96 13.18 5.57
CA SER A 14 2.68 13.83 5.32
C SER A 14 1.76 12.96 4.46
N VAL A 15 0.63 12.54 5.04
CA VAL A 15 -0.41 11.77 4.37
C VAL A 15 -1.68 12.60 4.28
N VAL A 16 -2.20 12.79 3.07
CA VAL A 16 -3.51 13.45 2.86
C VAL A 16 -4.51 12.41 2.38
N ALA A 17 -5.56 12.17 3.16
CA ALA A 17 -6.68 11.31 2.80
C ALA A 17 -7.85 12.16 2.35
N VAL A 18 -8.29 12.00 1.08
CA VAL A 18 -9.37 12.78 0.49
C VAL A 18 -10.56 11.89 0.19
N LEU A 19 -11.72 12.21 0.77
CA LEU A 19 -13.00 11.59 0.47
C LEU A 19 -13.88 12.57 -0.33
N ASN A 20 -14.08 12.31 -1.60
CA ASN A 20 -15.00 13.10 -2.45
C ASN A 20 -16.23 12.32 -2.89
N ASN A 21 -16.45 11.12 -2.37
CA ASN A 21 -17.68 10.36 -2.54
C ASN A 21 -18.16 9.81 -1.19
N ALA A 22 -19.36 10.23 -0.75
CA ALA A 22 -19.93 9.83 0.52
C ALA A 22 -20.23 8.31 0.62
N ASP A 23 -20.49 7.65 -0.51
CA ASP A 23 -20.79 6.22 -0.56
C ASP A 23 -19.55 5.35 -0.25
N MET A 24 -18.34 5.93 -0.40
CA MET A 24 -17.06 5.28 -0.09
C MET A 24 -16.51 5.66 1.31
N ARG A 25 -17.34 6.21 2.19
CA ARG A 25 -16.91 6.66 3.53
C ARG A 25 -16.31 5.54 4.38
N GLU A 26 -16.85 4.32 4.32
CA GLU A 26 -16.33 3.18 5.08
C GLU A 26 -14.87 2.87 4.72
N GLU A 27 -14.52 2.88 3.42
CA GLU A 27 -13.15 2.73 2.96
C GLU A 27 -12.24 3.82 3.52
N HIS A 28 -12.69 5.08 3.39
CA HIS A 28 -11.93 6.23 3.84
C HIS A 28 -11.62 6.14 5.34
N ASP A 29 -12.63 5.86 6.16
CA ASP A 29 -12.49 5.80 7.61
C ASP A 29 -11.52 4.67 8.02
N ILE A 30 -11.62 3.50 7.38
CA ILE A 30 -10.69 2.40 7.62
C ILE A 30 -9.27 2.75 7.16
N ALA A 31 -9.12 3.38 5.98
CA ALA A 31 -7.81 3.78 5.48
C ALA A 31 -7.13 4.80 6.43
N VAL A 32 -7.88 5.79 6.89
CA VAL A 32 -7.41 6.77 7.88
C VAL A 32 -7.00 6.07 9.18
N GLU A 33 -7.84 5.17 9.72
CA GLU A 33 -7.51 4.38 10.91
C GLU A 33 -6.19 3.60 10.74
N ARG A 34 -5.93 3.03 9.56
CA ARG A 34 -4.68 2.30 9.29
C ARG A 34 -3.44 3.21 9.30
N TYR A 35 -3.56 4.43 8.79
CA TYR A 35 -2.50 5.42 8.89
C TYR A 35 -2.30 5.88 10.35
N GLU A 36 -3.37 6.14 11.09
CA GLU A 36 -3.35 6.57 12.49
C GLU A 36 -2.74 5.52 13.44
N GLN A 37 -3.02 4.24 13.23
CA GLN A 37 -2.50 3.14 14.06
C GLN A 37 -0.98 3.14 14.19
N ARG A 38 -0.26 3.67 13.22
CA ARG A 38 1.21 3.75 13.24
C ARG A 38 1.75 5.17 13.21
N ALA A 39 0.87 6.16 13.35
CA ALA A 39 1.24 7.56 13.25
C ALA A 39 2.31 7.97 14.28
N ASP A 40 2.16 7.52 15.53
CA ASP A 40 3.10 7.84 16.60
C ASP A 40 4.47 7.18 16.41
N GLU A 41 4.49 5.91 15.94
CA GLU A 41 5.72 5.15 15.73
C GLU A 41 6.52 5.66 14.52
N LEU A 42 5.82 6.03 13.46
CA LEU A 42 6.41 6.39 12.16
C LEU A 42 6.50 7.90 11.95
N ASN A 43 6.06 8.72 12.94
CA ASN A 43 6.00 10.17 12.82
C ASN A 43 5.21 10.61 11.56
N ILE A 44 3.98 10.10 11.41
CA ILE A 44 3.07 10.43 10.31
C ILE A 44 2.14 11.55 10.75
N ASP A 45 2.02 12.59 9.91
CA ASP A 45 1.02 13.66 10.01
C ASP A 45 -0.09 13.40 8.97
N ILE A 46 -1.34 13.25 9.46
CA ILE A 46 -2.48 12.88 8.64
C ILE A 46 -3.45 14.05 8.52
N ASP A 47 -3.65 14.51 7.29
CA ASP A 47 -4.66 15.53 6.93
C ASP A 47 -5.86 14.86 6.25
N VAL A 48 -7.00 14.88 6.92
CA VAL A 48 -8.25 14.29 6.42
C VAL A 48 -9.11 15.37 5.80
N ARG A 49 -9.49 15.19 4.53
CA ARG A 49 -10.29 16.14 3.77
C ARG A 49 -11.50 15.47 3.14
N GLU A 50 -12.65 16.10 3.26
CA GLU A 50 -13.89 15.58 2.71
C GLU A 50 -14.56 16.63 1.82
N ASN A 51 -15.14 16.14 0.72
CA ASN A 51 -15.95 16.93 -0.19
C ASN A 51 -15.29 18.27 -0.60
N ILE A 52 -14.02 18.19 -1.00
CA ILE A 52 -13.23 19.37 -1.35
C ILE A 52 -13.48 19.80 -2.80
N THR A 53 -13.24 21.08 -3.07
CA THR A 53 -13.39 21.66 -4.42
C THR A 53 -12.24 21.25 -5.34
N SER A 54 -12.42 21.41 -6.64
CA SER A 54 -11.36 21.18 -7.64
C SER A 54 -10.12 22.05 -7.38
N ALA A 55 -10.32 23.31 -6.96
CA ALA A 55 -9.23 24.20 -6.59
C ALA A 55 -8.49 23.74 -5.31
N ASP A 56 -9.21 23.16 -4.33
CA ASP A 56 -8.58 22.62 -3.13
C ASP A 56 -7.80 21.34 -3.43
N LEU A 57 -8.36 20.44 -4.25
CA LEU A 57 -7.67 19.21 -4.66
C LEU A 57 -6.43 19.52 -5.50
N ALA A 58 -6.48 20.51 -6.39
CA ALA A 58 -5.29 20.98 -7.12
C ALA A 58 -4.19 21.43 -6.15
N ARG A 59 -4.56 22.24 -5.12
CA ARG A 59 -3.61 22.68 -4.08
C ARG A 59 -3.04 21.51 -3.27
N VAL A 60 -3.81 20.44 -3.03
CA VAL A 60 -3.29 19.22 -2.40
C VAL A 60 -2.15 18.62 -3.22
N PHE A 61 -2.35 18.44 -4.54
CA PHE A 61 -1.28 17.91 -5.39
C PHE A 61 -0.09 18.87 -5.57
N GLU A 62 -0.34 20.16 -5.56
CA GLU A 62 0.70 21.20 -5.67
C GLU A 62 1.47 21.41 -4.35
N SER A 63 0.92 20.96 -3.23
CA SER A 63 1.57 21.01 -1.92
C SER A 63 2.49 19.80 -1.74
N ARG A 64 3.50 19.97 -0.87
CA ARG A 64 4.41 18.90 -0.50
C ARG A 64 3.70 17.89 0.38
N ASN A 65 3.44 16.71 -0.16
CA ASN A 65 2.89 15.56 0.55
C ASN A 65 3.67 14.29 0.19
N ASP A 66 3.86 13.40 1.13
CA ASP A 66 4.49 12.11 0.85
C ASP A 66 3.50 11.13 0.22
N LEU A 67 2.24 11.17 0.66
CA LEU A 67 1.17 10.37 0.08
C LEU A 67 -0.14 11.17 0.00
N VAL A 68 -0.81 11.12 -1.14
CA VAL A 68 -2.21 11.52 -1.31
C VAL A 68 -3.04 10.28 -1.63
N HIS A 69 -3.97 9.92 -0.75
CA HIS A 69 -4.94 8.86 -0.98
C HIS A 69 -6.29 9.49 -1.33
N PHE A 70 -6.63 9.50 -2.61
CA PHE A 70 -7.91 10.01 -3.11
C PHE A 70 -8.92 8.87 -3.24
N ILE A 71 -10.08 9.04 -2.64
CA ILE A 71 -11.20 8.10 -2.62
C ILE A 71 -12.43 8.80 -3.19
N GLY A 72 -12.89 8.37 -4.37
CA GLY A 72 -13.99 9.00 -5.06
C GLY A 72 -14.18 8.49 -6.48
N HIS A 73 -14.78 9.30 -7.33
CA HIS A 73 -14.99 9.00 -8.74
C HIS A 73 -14.03 9.75 -9.66
N SER A 74 -13.86 9.22 -10.85
CA SER A 74 -13.18 9.87 -11.96
C SER A 74 -13.93 9.56 -13.27
N ASP A 75 -13.91 10.52 -14.19
CA ASP A 75 -14.41 10.35 -15.54
C ASP A 75 -13.48 11.01 -16.57
N GLU A 76 -13.94 11.18 -17.81
CA GLU A 76 -13.15 11.83 -18.88
C GLU A 76 -12.79 13.30 -18.57
N GLN A 77 -13.46 13.96 -17.62
CA GLN A 77 -13.19 15.33 -17.21
C GLN A 77 -12.14 15.42 -16.08
N GLY A 78 -11.86 14.30 -15.39
CA GLY A 78 -10.89 14.21 -14.33
C GLY A 78 -11.43 13.62 -13.03
N LEU A 79 -10.85 13.99 -11.89
CA LEU A 79 -11.23 13.55 -10.54
C LEU A 79 -12.45 14.35 -10.05
N GLU A 80 -13.50 13.66 -9.59
CA GLU A 80 -14.72 14.31 -9.08
C GLU A 80 -14.45 15.11 -7.81
N CYS A 81 -15.00 16.32 -7.76
CA CYS A 81 -14.87 17.27 -6.65
C CYS A 81 -16.22 17.86 -6.30
N ALA A 82 -16.32 18.55 -5.18
CA ALA A 82 -17.56 19.18 -4.70
C ALA A 82 -18.19 20.18 -5.69
N ASP A 83 -17.38 20.78 -6.57
CA ASP A 83 -17.79 21.82 -7.54
C ASP A 83 -17.65 21.36 -9.01
N GLY A 84 -17.42 20.08 -9.26
CA GLY A 84 -17.25 19.51 -10.60
C GLY A 84 -16.06 18.56 -10.67
N PHE A 85 -15.17 18.72 -11.63
CA PHE A 85 -14.04 17.82 -11.85
C PHE A 85 -12.70 18.58 -11.85
N LEU A 86 -11.66 17.94 -11.32
CA LEU A 86 -10.28 18.39 -11.48
C LEU A 86 -9.62 17.61 -12.62
N SER A 87 -9.39 18.28 -13.75
CA SER A 87 -8.44 17.77 -14.74
C SER A 87 -7.01 18.01 -14.27
N ILE A 88 -6.19 16.97 -14.27
CA ILE A 88 -4.76 17.08 -13.87
C ILE A 88 -3.98 18.04 -14.80
N GLU A 89 -4.45 18.29 -16.01
CA GLU A 89 -3.84 19.29 -16.88
C GLU A 89 -3.84 20.70 -16.26
N SER A 90 -4.81 21.01 -15.38
CA SER A 90 -4.90 22.30 -14.68
C SER A 90 -3.97 22.42 -13.46
N VAL A 91 -3.41 21.31 -12.95
CA VAL A 91 -2.39 21.31 -11.90
C VAL A 91 -1.07 21.83 -12.51
N SER A 92 -0.43 22.82 -11.90
CA SER A 92 0.79 23.43 -12.46
C SER A 92 1.99 22.52 -12.36
N GLU A 93 2.25 22.02 -11.14
CA GLU A 93 3.33 21.08 -10.81
C GLU A 93 2.85 20.19 -9.66
N SER A 94 3.10 18.89 -9.71
CA SER A 94 2.82 18.02 -8.58
C SER A 94 4.02 18.00 -7.63
N ASN A 95 3.78 18.40 -6.39
CA ASN A 95 4.73 18.27 -5.28
C ASN A 95 4.34 17.14 -4.31
N THR A 96 3.29 16.39 -4.63
CA THR A 96 2.96 15.12 -3.99
C THR A 96 3.93 14.04 -4.45
N GLN A 97 4.60 13.38 -3.52
CA GLN A 97 5.59 12.34 -3.82
C GLN A 97 4.94 11.10 -4.42
N THR A 98 3.97 10.54 -3.69
CA THR A 98 3.19 9.37 -4.14
C THR A 98 1.70 9.63 -4.01
N PHE A 99 0.92 8.88 -4.78
CA PHE A 99 -0.53 8.95 -4.71
C PHE A 99 -1.18 7.59 -4.90
N PHE A 100 -2.38 7.43 -4.38
CA PHE A 100 -3.30 6.37 -4.75
C PHE A 100 -4.63 7.00 -5.16
N LEU A 101 -4.97 6.88 -6.44
CA LEU A 101 -6.24 7.36 -6.98
C LEU A 101 -7.21 6.19 -7.05
N ASN A 102 -7.90 5.93 -5.95
CA ASN A 102 -8.95 4.92 -5.88
C ASN A 102 -10.25 5.48 -6.45
N ALA A 103 -10.24 5.63 -7.76
CA ALA A 103 -11.30 6.21 -8.56
C ALA A 103 -11.32 5.57 -9.95
N CYS A 104 -12.51 5.20 -10.44
CA CYS A 104 -12.69 4.49 -11.71
C CYS A 104 -12.01 5.21 -12.88
N GLY A 105 -11.15 4.49 -13.65
CA GLY A 105 -10.51 5.03 -14.85
C GLY A 105 -9.47 6.14 -14.63
N SER A 106 -8.91 6.26 -13.41
CA SER A 106 -7.97 7.32 -13.01
C SER A 106 -6.57 7.22 -13.63
N TYR A 107 -6.35 6.31 -14.58
CA TYR A 107 -5.04 6.07 -15.19
C TYR A 107 -4.43 7.32 -15.85
N HIS A 108 -5.25 8.09 -16.58
CA HIS A 108 -4.76 9.29 -17.28
C HIS A 108 -4.32 10.39 -16.30
N GLU A 109 -5.08 10.59 -15.23
CA GLU A 109 -4.79 11.52 -14.14
C GLU A 109 -3.48 11.15 -13.44
N GLY A 110 -3.30 9.86 -13.12
CA GLY A 110 -2.06 9.38 -12.51
C GLY A 110 -0.84 9.55 -13.39
N VAL A 111 -0.92 9.23 -14.69
CA VAL A 111 0.16 9.50 -15.66
C VAL A 111 0.47 11.00 -15.73
N GLY A 112 -0.56 11.85 -15.69
CA GLY A 112 -0.44 13.30 -15.65
C GLY A 112 0.33 13.78 -14.41
N LEU A 113 -0.03 13.28 -13.21
CA LEU A 113 0.67 13.61 -11.96
C LEU A 113 2.17 13.23 -12.00
N VAL A 114 2.50 12.04 -12.51
CA VAL A 114 3.91 11.63 -12.65
C VAL A 114 4.66 12.54 -13.60
N ARG A 115 4.06 12.93 -14.72
CA ARG A 115 4.68 13.89 -15.68
C ARG A 115 4.88 15.26 -15.04
N LYS A 116 4.04 15.65 -14.10
CA LYS A 116 4.09 16.94 -13.40
C LYS A 116 4.97 16.96 -12.15
N GLY A 117 5.53 15.81 -11.72
CA GLY A 117 6.54 15.81 -10.66
C GLY A 117 6.40 14.72 -9.61
N SER A 118 5.27 14.02 -9.51
CA SER A 118 5.13 12.86 -8.62
C SER A 118 6.11 11.74 -8.98
N VAL A 119 6.52 10.96 -7.98
CA VAL A 119 7.43 9.82 -8.18
C VAL A 119 6.68 8.63 -8.75
N ALA A 120 5.54 8.28 -8.13
CA ALA A 120 4.73 7.15 -8.54
C ALA A 120 3.32 7.22 -7.94
N GLY A 121 2.43 6.38 -8.46
CA GLY A 121 1.10 6.21 -7.86
C GLY A 121 0.40 4.93 -8.29
N GLY A 122 -0.61 4.56 -7.51
CA GLY A 122 -1.60 3.55 -7.84
C GLY A 122 -2.80 4.18 -8.53
N VAL A 123 -3.33 3.52 -9.55
CA VAL A 123 -4.44 3.99 -10.38
C VAL A 123 -5.33 2.84 -10.83
N THR A 124 -6.52 3.13 -11.35
CA THR A 124 -7.41 2.14 -11.98
C THR A 124 -7.53 2.39 -13.49
N PHE A 125 -7.70 1.31 -14.26
CA PHE A 125 -7.96 1.40 -15.70
C PHE A 125 -9.44 1.52 -16.02
N GLU A 126 -10.28 0.76 -15.31
CA GLU A 126 -11.70 0.63 -15.56
C GLU A 126 -12.53 0.87 -14.29
N ALA A 127 -13.84 0.73 -14.41
CA ALA A 127 -14.74 0.83 -13.27
C ALA A 127 -14.55 -0.38 -12.32
N VAL A 128 -14.32 -0.09 -11.07
CA VAL A 128 -14.32 -1.07 -9.96
C VAL A 128 -15.56 -0.85 -9.11
N THR A 129 -16.05 -1.90 -8.45
CA THR A 129 -17.16 -1.73 -7.50
C THR A 129 -16.66 -1.09 -6.20
N ASP A 130 -17.51 -0.35 -5.50
CA ASP A 130 -17.15 0.33 -4.25
C ASP A 130 -16.58 -0.65 -3.21
N SER A 131 -17.15 -1.87 -3.11
CA SER A 131 -16.64 -2.89 -2.18
C SER A 131 -15.24 -3.40 -2.56
N GLN A 132 -14.92 -3.53 -3.84
CA GLN A 132 -13.58 -3.90 -4.30
C GLN A 132 -12.59 -2.75 -4.11
N ALA A 133 -13.04 -1.53 -4.37
CA ALA A 133 -12.24 -0.33 -4.12
C ALA A 133 -11.87 -0.22 -2.63
N ALA A 134 -12.85 -0.40 -1.74
CA ALA A 134 -12.64 -0.39 -0.30
C ALA A 134 -11.63 -1.44 0.17
N GLU A 135 -11.75 -2.68 -0.32
CA GLU A 135 -10.85 -3.77 0.03
C GLU A 135 -9.41 -3.52 -0.43
N VAL A 136 -9.24 -3.05 -1.68
CA VAL A 136 -7.92 -2.71 -2.23
C VAL A 136 -7.34 -1.49 -1.51
N GLY A 137 -8.13 -0.42 -1.32
CA GLY A 137 -7.68 0.82 -0.71
C GLY A 137 -7.21 0.64 0.73
N THR A 138 -7.98 -0.07 1.54
CA THR A 138 -7.64 -0.33 2.95
C THR A 138 -6.43 -1.25 3.09
N THR A 139 -6.34 -2.31 2.28
CA THR A 139 -5.18 -3.21 2.25
C THR A 139 -3.92 -2.47 1.78
N PHE A 140 -4.05 -1.66 0.72
CA PHE A 140 -2.94 -0.83 0.21
C PHE A 140 -2.42 0.12 1.29
N ALA A 141 -3.30 0.87 1.97
CA ALA A 141 -2.94 1.78 3.04
C ALA A 141 -2.13 1.07 4.15
N ARG A 142 -2.62 -0.08 4.62
CA ARG A 142 -1.95 -0.88 5.65
C ARG A 142 -0.57 -1.37 5.20
N LEU A 143 -0.42 -1.82 3.95
CA LEU A 143 0.85 -2.29 3.41
C LEU A 143 1.87 -1.15 3.23
N MET A 144 1.41 0.04 2.83
CA MET A 144 2.30 1.20 2.68
C MET A 144 2.95 1.62 4.00
N VAL A 145 2.19 1.62 5.11
CA VAL A 145 2.75 1.93 6.45
C VAL A 145 3.61 0.82 7.02
N LEU A 146 3.48 -0.41 6.52
CA LEU A 146 4.38 -1.52 6.86
C LEU A 146 5.70 -1.49 6.05
N GLY A 147 5.89 -0.51 5.17
CA GLY A 147 7.12 -0.32 4.41
C GLY A 147 7.21 -1.15 3.12
N TYR A 148 6.08 -1.65 2.62
CA TYR A 148 6.04 -2.24 1.28
C TYR A 148 6.29 -1.17 0.22
N SER A 149 6.97 -1.54 -0.87
CA SER A 149 7.01 -0.67 -2.04
C SER A 149 5.63 -0.56 -2.66
N LEU A 150 5.35 0.56 -3.32
CA LEU A 150 4.06 0.86 -3.94
C LEU A 150 3.59 -0.28 -4.86
N GLU A 151 4.49 -0.83 -5.70
CA GLU A 151 4.19 -1.96 -6.56
C GLU A 151 3.80 -3.22 -5.77
N ARG A 152 4.56 -3.55 -4.71
CA ARG A 152 4.26 -4.72 -3.89
C ARG A 152 2.99 -4.54 -3.07
N ALA A 153 2.76 -3.35 -2.52
CA ALA A 153 1.55 -3.03 -1.79
C ALA A 153 0.32 -3.20 -2.69
N LEU A 154 0.37 -2.63 -3.90
CA LEU A 154 -0.74 -2.74 -4.86
C LEU A 154 -0.91 -4.16 -5.38
N ASP A 155 0.20 -4.90 -5.66
CA ASP A 155 0.14 -6.30 -6.09
C ASP A 155 -0.54 -7.19 -5.05
N LYS A 156 -0.25 -6.99 -3.78
CA LYS A 156 -0.88 -7.71 -2.68
C LYS A 156 -2.34 -7.29 -2.47
N ALA A 157 -2.62 -5.99 -2.48
CA ALA A 157 -3.97 -5.49 -2.29
C ALA A 157 -4.93 -5.99 -3.37
N ARG A 158 -4.53 -5.97 -4.64
CA ARG A 158 -5.37 -6.45 -5.76
C ARG A 158 -5.60 -7.97 -5.77
N GLN A 159 -4.79 -8.76 -5.05
CA GLN A 159 -5.04 -10.21 -4.91
C GLN A 159 -6.28 -10.50 -4.06
N GLN A 160 -6.78 -9.54 -3.31
CA GLN A 160 -8.00 -9.66 -2.52
C GLN A 160 -9.26 -9.62 -3.38
N VAL A 161 -9.21 -9.07 -4.59
CA VAL A 161 -10.39 -8.84 -5.42
C VAL A 161 -10.43 -9.75 -6.64
N MET A 162 -11.63 -10.00 -7.16
CA MET A 162 -11.85 -10.89 -8.31
C MET A 162 -11.34 -10.32 -9.65
N THR A 163 -11.17 -8.99 -9.74
CA THR A 163 -10.70 -8.29 -10.95
C THR A 163 -9.38 -7.55 -10.72
N PRO A 164 -8.29 -8.27 -10.41
CA PRO A 164 -7.02 -7.65 -10.01
C PRO A 164 -6.32 -6.85 -11.13
N LYS A 165 -6.78 -6.97 -12.38
CA LYS A 165 -6.19 -6.31 -13.56
C LYS A 165 -6.55 -4.84 -13.69
N ASP A 166 -7.56 -4.38 -12.95
CA ASP A 166 -8.06 -3.02 -13.07
C ASP A 166 -7.16 -2.00 -12.36
N TYR A 167 -6.23 -2.45 -11.52
CA TYR A 167 -5.26 -1.61 -10.82
C TYR A 167 -3.86 -1.68 -11.43
N ALA A 168 -3.21 -0.53 -11.54
CA ALA A 168 -1.86 -0.42 -12.06
C ALA A 168 -1.01 0.58 -11.26
N VAL A 169 0.31 0.43 -11.41
CA VAL A 169 1.28 1.41 -10.93
C VAL A 169 1.75 2.27 -12.10
N VAL A 170 1.80 3.58 -11.88
CA VAL A 170 2.42 4.54 -12.78
C VAL A 170 3.64 5.16 -12.09
N GLY A 171 4.73 5.37 -12.83
CA GLY A 171 5.99 5.89 -12.27
C GLY A 171 6.88 4.81 -11.65
N ASP A 172 7.62 5.17 -10.61
CA ASP A 172 8.60 4.29 -9.95
C ASP A 172 7.97 3.45 -8.82
N GLY A 173 7.45 2.28 -9.18
CA GLY A 173 6.79 1.36 -8.23
C GLY A 173 7.69 0.83 -7.10
N THR A 174 9.02 1.02 -7.19
CA THR A 174 9.93 0.61 -6.11
C THR A 174 9.99 1.60 -4.95
N HIS A 175 9.26 2.73 -5.05
CA HIS A 175 9.18 3.72 -4.00
C HIS A 175 8.50 3.15 -2.75
N VAL A 176 9.01 3.51 -1.56
CA VAL A 176 8.44 3.16 -0.25
C VAL A 176 8.07 4.43 0.51
N LEU A 177 6.95 4.41 1.21
CA LEU A 177 6.52 5.52 2.05
C LEU A 177 7.28 5.56 3.37
N THR A 178 7.43 4.40 4.00
CA THR A 178 8.10 4.21 5.28
C THR A 178 9.25 3.22 5.13
N GLN A 179 10.16 3.18 6.09
CA GLN A 179 11.17 2.14 6.17
C GLN A 179 10.83 1.21 7.33
N SER A 180 10.67 -0.08 7.02
CA SER A 180 10.59 -1.11 8.04
C SER A 180 11.97 -1.28 8.71
N ASP A 181 12.02 -1.50 10.01
CA ASP A 181 13.24 -1.77 10.77
C ASP A 181 14.00 -2.99 10.23
N ALA A 182 13.26 -3.98 9.73
CA ALA A 182 13.80 -5.18 9.10
C ALA A 182 14.26 -4.97 7.63
N GLY A 183 14.12 -3.75 7.09
CA GLY A 183 14.42 -3.43 5.70
C GLY A 183 13.23 -3.66 4.78
N ILE A 184 13.30 -4.62 3.84
CA ILE A 184 12.17 -4.93 2.95
C ILE A 184 11.23 -5.91 3.65
N PRO A 185 9.94 -5.60 3.80
CA PRO A 185 8.98 -6.52 4.43
C PRO A 185 8.96 -7.88 3.74
N PRO A 186 8.98 -8.98 4.49
CA PRO A 186 8.91 -10.33 3.93
C PRO A 186 7.52 -10.62 3.35
N THR A 187 7.46 -11.61 2.46
CA THR A 187 6.20 -12.23 2.05
C THR A 187 6.07 -13.56 2.75
N HIS A 188 5.01 -13.72 3.53
CA HIS A 188 4.67 -14.95 4.21
C HIS A 188 3.71 -15.78 3.36
N ARG A 189 3.95 -17.08 3.25
CA ARG A 189 3.03 -18.03 2.63
C ARG A 189 2.90 -19.25 3.53
N LEU A 190 1.68 -19.56 3.91
CA LEU A 190 1.35 -20.73 4.71
C LEU A 190 0.83 -21.85 3.82
N VAL A 191 1.32 -23.06 4.04
CA VAL A 191 0.87 -24.28 3.36
C VAL A 191 0.41 -25.27 4.43
N ASP A 192 -0.78 -25.82 4.27
CA ASP A 192 -1.27 -26.92 5.09
C ASP A 192 -0.72 -28.24 4.49
N ASP A 193 0.07 -28.98 5.26
CA ASP A 193 0.67 -30.25 4.86
C ASP A 193 -0.13 -31.47 5.33
N GLY A 194 -1.30 -31.24 5.94
CA GLY A 194 -2.20 -32.25 6.48
C GLY A 194 -1.86 -32.68 7.92
N ASP A 195 -0.59 -32.82 8.28
CA ASP A 195 -0.11 -33.14 9.63
C ASP A 195 0.38 -31.88 10.39
N GLY A 196 0.49 -30.75 9.71
CA GLY A 196 0.98 -29.48 10.23
C GLY A 196 0.98 -28.40 9.17
N TYR A 197 1.74 -27.34 9.40
CA TYR A 197 1.83 -26.19 8.51
C TYR A 197 3.29 -25.86 8.20
N THR A 198 3.56 -25.56 6.95
CA THR A 198 4.83 -25.00 6.50
C THR A 198 4.67 -23.52 6.21
N LEU A 199 5.33 -22.65 6.99
CA LEU A 199 5.45 -21.22 6.72
C LEU A 199 6.65 -20.96 5.83
N LYS A 200 6.43 -20.47 4.63
CA LYS A 200 7.47 -20.02 3.70
C LYS A 200 7.60 -18.51 3.80
N VAL A 201 8.82 -18.04 4.07
CA VAL A 201 9.13 -16.61 4.20
C VAL A 201 10.09 -16.21 3.08
N ASP A 202 9.60 -15.37 2.17
CA ASP A 202 10.36 -14.85 1.06
C ASP A 202 10.74 -13.39 1.36
N GLN A 203 12.03 -13.11 1.50
CA GLN A 203 12.55 -11.77 1.72
C GLN A 203 13.50 -11.37 0.59
N LEU A 204 13.18 -10.28 -0.09
CA LEU A 204 14.09 -9.68 -1.07
C LEU A 204 15.18 -8.91 -0.35
N ALA A 205 16.45 -9.24 -0.59
CA ALA A 205 17.57 -8.49 -0.04
C ALA A 205 17.92 -7.32 -0.97
N PRO A 206 18.00 -6.08 -0.48
CA PRO A 206 18.50 -4.97 -1.28
C PRO A 206 19.99 -5.15 -1.57
N TRP A 207 20.44 -4.69 -2.72
CA TRP A 207 21.78 -4.88 -3.32
C TRP A 207 22.99 -4.54 -2.43
N ASN A 208 22.82 -3.88 -1.28
CA ASN A 208 23.91 -3.35 -0.46
C ASN A 208 23.86 -3.71 1.02
N LYS A 209 22.91 -4.53 1.45
CA LYS A 209 22.81 -4.93 2.86
C LYS A 209 23.08 -6.42 2.99
N GLY A 210 24.34 -6.76 3.27
CA GLY A 210 24.66 -8.04 3.89
C GLY A 210 24.21 -7.98 5.35
N GLY A 211 23.13 -8.63 5.69
CA GLY A 211 22.60 -8.73 7.04
C GLY A 211 21.45 -9.72 7.08
N GLU A 212 21.42 -10.53 8.11
CA GLU A 212 20.26 -11.33 8.46
C GLU A 212 19.26 -10.40 9.17
N ALA A 213 18.21 -10.02 8.49
CA ALA A 213 17.07 -9.37 9.10
C ALA A 213 15.85 -10.25 8.87
N GLY A 214 15.06 -10.49 9.89
CA GLY A 214 13.82 -11.26 9.80
C GLY A 214 13.52 -12.02 11.08
N GLU A 215 12.29 -12.47 11.18
CA GLU A 215 11.81 -13.35 12.24
C GLU A 215 12.67 -14.60 12.29
N GLN A 216 13.14 -14.96 13.47
CA GLN A 216 13.90 -16.19 13.69
C GLN A 216 13.00 -17.19 14.42
N PHE A 217 12.68 -18.27 13.73
CA PHE A 217 12.02 -19.43 14.32
C PHE A 217 13.01 -20.59 14.44
N ASP A 218 12.84 -21.44 15.43
CA ASP A 218 13.63 -22.69 15.55
C ASP A 218 13.21 -23.67 14.43
N HIS A 219 14.17 -24.43 13.89
CA HIS A 219 14.01 -25.41 12.80
C HIS A 219 13.85 -24.82 11.39
N GLN A 220 14.96 -24.43 10.79
CA GLN A 220 15.00 -23.70 9.53
C GLN A 220 15.65 -24.51 8.41
N GLU A 221 15.01 -24.47 7.23
CA GLU A 221 15.69 -24.70 5.96
C GLU A 221 15.95 -23.35 5.29
N HIS A 222 17.21 -23.06 4.95
CA HIS A 222 17.61 -21.81 4.31
C HIS A 222 18.06 -22.05 2.88
N GLU A 223 17.46 -21.35 1.95
CA GLU A 223 17.98 -21.17 0.60
C GLU A 223 18.40 -19.72 0.39
N TYR A 224 19.67 -19.51 0.07
CA TYR A 224 20.22 -18.18 -0.20
C TYR A 224 20.34 -17.95 -1.71
N HIS A 225 19.74 -16.88 -2.20
CA HIS A 225 19.90 -16.38 -3.54
C HIS A 225 20.61 -15.02 -3.51
N LEU A 226 21.21 -14.61 -4.63
CA LEU A 226 21.95 -13.33 -4.71
C LEU A 226 21.12 -12.11 -4.27
N ASN A 227 19.79 -12.15 -4.45
CA ASN A 227 18.88 -11.03 -4.21
C ASN A 227 17.71 -11.38 -3.29
N ALA A 228 17.67 -12.60 -2.73
CA ALA A 228 16.55 -13.05 -1.91
C ALA A 228 16.99 -14.08 -0.88
N GLN A 229 16.24 -14.16 0.19
CA GLN A 229 16.32 -15.25 1.17
C GLN A 229 14.97 -15.95 1.17
N HIS A 230 15.00 -17.27 1.07
CA HIS A 230 13.83 -18.13 1.25
C HIS A 230 14.06 -18.96 2.51
N ARG A 231 13.10 -18.91 3.41
CA ARG A 231 13.13 -19.68 4.67
C ARG A 231 11.86 -20.50 4.78
N SER A 232 11.96 -21.70 5.31
CA SER A 232 10.82 -22.55 5.61
C SER A 232 10.82 -22.97 7.06
N TYR A 233 9.68 -22.86 7.71
CA TYR A 233 9.47 -23.21 9.11
C TYR A 233 8.29 -24.17 9.22
N ASN A 234 8.46 -25.26 9.94
CA ASN A 234 7.42 -26.25 10.14
C ASN A 234 6.78 -26.06 11.52
N PHE A 235 5.46 -26.03 11.56
CA PHE A 235 4.67 -25.81 12.75
C PHE A 235 3.60 -26.89 12.92
N SER A 236 3.39 -27.35 14.12
CA SER A 236 2.08 -27.89 14.48
C SER A 236 1.06 -26.76 14.52
N ARG A 237 -0.24 -27.07 14.47
CA ARG A 237 -1.29 -26.06 14.59
C ARG A 237 -1.17 -25.22 15.87
N ALA A 238 -0.82 -25.85 17.00
CA ALA A 238 -0.68 -25.16 18.27
C ALA A 238 0.50 -24.20 18.30
N GLU A 239 1.66 -24.60 17.72
CA GLU A 239 2.83 -23.74 17.59
C GLU A 239 2.57 -22.56 16.65
N LEU A 240 1.87 -22.78 15.53
CA LEU A 240 1.52 -21.72 14.60
C LEU A 240 0.59 -20.69 15.26
N LEU A 241 -0.45 -21.10 15.96
CA LEU A 241 -1.33 -20.19 16.68
C LEU A 241 -0.60 -19.35 17.74
N ASN A 242 0.41 -19.92 18.40
CA ASN A 242 1.23 -19.16 19.34
C ASN A 242 2.20 -18.20 18.63
N ALA A 243 2.64 -18.53 17.42
CA ALA A 243 3.58 -17.70 16.63
C ALA A 243 2.87 -16.58 15.86
N ILE A 244 1.58 -16.73 15.57
CA ILE A 244 0.84 -15.81 14.69
C ILE A 244 0.78 -14.39 15.26
N ASP A 245 0.74 -14.25 16.59
CA ASP A 245 0.67 -12.96 17.28
C ASP A 245 1.92 -12.08 17.06
N ILE A 246 3.04 -12.69 16.65
CA ILE A 246 4.26 -11.94 16.33
C ILE A 246 4.33 -11.50 14.86
N PHE A 247 3.38 -11.93 14.03
CA PHE A 247 3.35 -11.52 12.63
C PHE A 247 2.73 -10.13 12.48
N GLU A 248 3.48 -9.20 11.96
CA GLU A 248 2.95 -7.89 11.55
C GLU A 248 2.49 -7.90 10.09
N ASN A 249 3.16 -8.72 9.27
CA ASN A 249 2.93 -8.81 7.85
C ASN A 249 1.83 -9.82 7.51
N PRO A 250 1.06 -9.58 6.43
CA PRO A 250 0.03 -10.51 6.02
C PRO A 250 0.62 -11.82 5.50
N VAL A 251 -0.19 -12.85 5.56
CA VAL A 251 0.14 -14.22 5.18
C VAL A 251 -0.75 -14.67 4.03
N VAL A 252 -0.16 -15.17 2.96
CA VAL A 252 -0.92 -15.84 1.88
C VAL A 252 -1.21 -17.26 2.30
N TYR A 253 -2.48 -17.59 2.51
CA TYR A 253 -2.97 -18.93 2.82
C TYR A 253 -4.08 -19.32 1.85
N ASP A 254 -4.01 -20.50 1.27
CA ASP A 254 -4.92 -20.98 0.23
C ASP A 254 -5.14 -19.98 -0.93
N GLY A 255 -4.07 -19.29 -1.31
CA GLY A 255 -4.07 -18.31 -2.40
C GLY A 255 -4.66 -16.94 -2.06
N THR A 256 -5.18 -16.75 -0.86
CA THR A 256 -5.76 -15.50 -0.36
C THR A 256 -4.84 -14.86 0.68
N LEU A 257 -4.80 -13.53 0.69
CA LEU A 257 -4.07 -12.76 1.69
C LEU A 257 -4.92 -12.65 2.96
N HIS A 258 -4.35 -13.00 4.09
CA HIS A 258 -4.97 -12.88 5.41
C HIS A 258 -4.09 -12.08 6.35
N TRP A 259 -4.70 -11.27 7.17
CA TRP A 259 -4.02 -10.65 8.28
C TRP A 259 -3.87 -11.65 9.43
N PRO A 260 -2.86 -11.50 10.32
CA PRO A 260 -2.60 -12.46 11.39
C PRO A 260 -3.82 -12.74 12.28
N ASP A 261 -4.57 -11.69 12.62
CA ASP A 261 -5.80 -11.78 13.41
C ASP A 261 -6.93 -12.53 12.69
N GLU A 262 -7.05 -12.39 11.39
CA GLU A 262 -8.00 -13.13 10.55
C GLU A 262 -7.57 -14.59 10.41
N LEU A 263 -6.29 -14.82 10.15
CA LEU A 263 -5.72 -16.15 9.96
C LEU A 263 -5.88 -17.01 11.21
N ALA A 264 -5.71 -16.46 12.42
CA ALA A 264 -5.91 -17.14 13.67
C ALA A 264 -7.33 -17.71 13.84
N ASN A 265 -8.33 -17.09 13.23
CA ASN A 265 -9.72 -17.56 13.25
C ASN A 265 -10.02 -18.64 12.19
N LEU A 266 -9.20 -18.75 11.15
CA LEU A 266 -9.34 -19.75 10.08
C LEU A 266 -8.65 -21.07 10.41
N LEU A 267 -7.57 -21.02 11.17
CA LEU A 267 -6.79 -22.16 11.60
C LEU A 267 -7.41 -22.84 12.82
#